data_2edc9b14641ef0be9b8fd986e3f766d4
#
_entry.id   2edc9b14641ef0be9b8fd986e3f766d4
#
_cell.length_a   1.000
_cell.length_b   1.000
_cell.length_c   1.000
_cell.angle_alpha   90.00
_cell.angle_beta   90.00
_cell.angle_gamma   90.00
#
_symmetry.space_group_name_H-M   'P 1'
#
loop_
_entity.id
_entity.type
_entity.pdbx_description
1 polymer ?
#
loop_
_entity_poly.entity_id
_entity_poly.type
_entity_poly.pdbx_seq_one_letter_code
_entity_poly.pdbx_strand_id
1 'polypeptide(L)'
;MGVETRYGNIQGKDRVLDSLTTLGFDYPRRAEFFRNELIKFFILTRDNNLDIYSVKGSYAGAMGYGQFISSSYLAYAIDYDGDSYADLFGSKEDAIGSIANYLSIHGWNTEADIVLKIDHNNVRKPYNLDGKFIPVKLEQGEDIFYEIQNGDTLSQIALDNDMRLSELMKLNEIKDKDELMAGKKIKINKKSNTYFIGTENFVAITKYNYSHFYAMVVYNLARELGL
;
A
#
# COMPACT_ATOMS: atom_id res chain seq x y z
N MET A 1 -4.57 -9.56 2.67
CA MET A 1 -5.05 -10.55 1.67
C MET A 1 -5.52 -9.91 0.35
N GLY A 2 -6.43 -8.95 0.35
CA GLY A 2 -6.93 -8.36 -0.90
C GLY A 2 -5.84 -7.79 -1.80
N VAL A 3 -4.92 -7.02 -1.23
CA VAL A 3 -3.79 -6.39 -1.93
C VAL A 3 -2.73 -7.42 -2.32
N GLU A 4 -2.37 -8.33 -1.42
CA GLU A 4 -1.26 -9.28 -1.61
C GLU A 4 -1.59 -10.38 -2.61
N THR A 5 -2.75 -10.99 -2.46
CA THR A 5 -3.06 -12.24 -3.15
C THR A 5 -4.34 -12.19 -3.96
N ARG A 6 -4.99 -11.02 -4.12
CA ARG A 6 -6.32 -10.90 -4.69
C ARG A 6 -7.30 -11.88 -4.02
N TYR A 7 -7.37 -11.83 -2.70
CA TYR A 7 -8.20 -12.71 -1.87
C TYR A 7 -7.88 -14.21 -2.06
N GLY A 8 -6.58 -14.53 -2.23
CA GLY A 8 -6.10 -15.90 -2.35
C GLY A 8 -5.97 -16.44 -3.78
N ASN A 9 -6.31 -15.64 -4.79
CA ASN A 9 -6.22 -16.08 -6.20
C ASN A 9 -4.77 -16.09 -6.73
N ILE A 10 -3.84 -15.38 -6.09
CA ILE A 10 -2.44 -15.30 -6.49
C ILE A 10 -1.56 -15.44 -5.25
N GLN A 11 -1.02 -16.63 -4.99
CA GLN A 11 -0.18 -16.90 -3.82
C GLN A 11 1.32 -17.07 -4.15
N GLY A 12 1.69 -16.87 -5.41
CA GLY A 12 3.02 -17.17 -5.92
C GLY A 12 3.09 -18.58 -6.54
N LYS A 13 4.13 -18.79 -7.36
CA LYS A 13 4.30 -20.04 -8.13
C LYS A 13 5.68 -20.68 -7.93
N ASP A 14 6.61 -19.96 -7.30
CA ASP A 14 7.97 -20.42 -7.10
C ASP A 14 8.01 -21.38 -5.89
N ARG A 15 8.84 -22.43 -5.95
CA ARG A 15 9.06 -23.25 -4.76
C ARG A 15 9.81 -22.42 -3.71
N VAL A 16 9.26 -22.35 -2.50
CA VAL A 16 9.85 -21.56 -1.41
C VAL A 16 11.26 -22.05 -1.08
N LEU A 17 11.47 -23.36 -1.10
CA LEU A 17 12.79 -23.98 -0.90
C LEU A 17 13.82 -23.42 -1.89
N ASP A 18 13.51 -23.41 -3.18
CA ASP A 18 14.42 -22.93 -4.23
C ASP A 18 14.69 -21.43 -4.09
N SER A 19 13.62 -20.65 -3.85
CA SER A 19 13.73 -19.19 -3.66
C SER A 19 14.65 -18.86 -2.48
N LEU A 20 14.42 -19.45 -1.32
CA LEU A 20 15.21 -19.19 -0.12
C LEU A 20 16.65 -19.71 -0.25
N THR A 21 16.86 -20.85 -0.90
CA THR A 21 18.20 -21.39 -1.16
C THR A 21 18.98 -20.47 -2.09
N THR A 22 18.40 -20.08 -3.22
CA THR A 22 19.05 -19.17 -4.17
C THR A 22 19.39 -17.84 -3.52
N LEU A 23 18.43 -17.22 -2.80
CA LEU A 23 18.65 -15.94 -2.16
C LEU A 23 19.62 -16.04 -0.96
N GLY A 24 19.64 -17.17 -0.28
CA GLY A 24 20.54 -17.42 0.86
C GLY A 24 21.99 -17.65 0.47
N PHE A 25 22.26 -18.17 -0.74
CA PHE A 25 23.61 -18.55 -1.15
C PHE A 25 24.13 -17.74 -2.34
N ASP A 26 23.25 -17.29 -3.26
CA ASP A 26 23.66 -16.59 -4.48
C ASP A 26 23.36 -15.08 -4.46
N TYR A 27 22.73 -14.56 -3.38
CA TYR A 27 22.42 -13.13 -3.22
C TYR A 27 23.12 -12.50 -2.02
N PRO A 28 24.38 -12.04 -2.14
CA PRO A 28 25.22 -11.63 -1.01
C PRO A 28 24.64 -10.55 -0.09
N ARG A 29 23.89 -9.57 -0.66
CA ARG A 29 23.37 -8.41 0.09
C ARG A 29 22.46 -8.79 1.26
N ARG A 30 21.73 -9.90 1.19
CA ARG A 30 20.77 -10.36 2.20
C ARG A 30 20.90 -11.86 2.49
N ALA A 31 22.04 -12.46 2.15
CA ALA A 31 22.25 -13.89 2.28
C ALA A 31 21.99 -14.43 3.70
N GLU A 32 22.47 -13.74 4.72
CA GLU A 32 22.24 -14.13 6.11
C GLU A 32 20.76 -14.15 6.47
N PHE A 33 20.00 -13.11 6.09
CA PHE A 33 18.57 -13.06 6.29
C PHE A 33 17.86 -14.25 5.65
N PHE A 34 18.15 -14.53 4.37
CA PHE A 34 17.47 -15.62 3.67
C PHE A 34 17.90 -17.01 4.15
N ARG A 35 19.14 -17.19 4.61
CA ARG A 35 19.55 -18.43 5.30
C ARG A 35 18.78 -18.65 6.60
N ASN A 36 18.55 -17.59 7.37
CA ASN A 36 17.75 -17.68 8.58
C ASN A 36 16.28 -18.00 8.26
N GLU A 37 15.71 -17.42 7.20
CA GLU A 37 14.38 -17.77 6.73
C GLU A 37 14.30 -19.23 6.21
N LEU A 38 15.35 -19.72 5.56
CA LEU A 38 15.44 -21.13 5.12
C LEU A 38 15.46 -22.11 6.31
N ILE A 39 16.22 -21.80 7.37
CA ILE A 39 16.20 -22.60 8.61
C ILE A 39 14.79 -22.63 9.21
N LYS A 40 14.13 -21.49 9.29
CA LYS A 40 12.76 -21.39 9.79
C LYS A 40 11.76 -22.11 8.88
N PHE A 41 12.01 -22.13 7.58
CA PHE A 41 11.20 -22.88 6.62
C PHE A 41 11.29 -24.40 6.87
N PHE A 42 12.47 -24.93 7.17
CA PHE A 42 12.61 -26.34 7.57
C PHE A 42 11.85 -26.65 8.87
N ILE A 43 11.90 -25.75 9.85
CA ILE A 43 11.15 -25.91 11.10
C ILE A 43 9.64 -25.89 10.81
N LEU A 44 9.18 -24.89 10.05
CA LEU A 44 7.78 -24.71 9.67
C LEU A 44 7.22 -25.96 8.97
N THR A 45 7.91 -26.45 7.95
CA THR A 45 7.44 -27.58 7.16
C THR A 45 7.42 -28.86 7.97
N ARG A 46 8.42 -29.08 8.83
CA ARG A 46 8.46 -30.22 9.76
C ARG A 46 7.29 -30.19 10.76
N ASP A 47 7.10 -29.04 11.41
CA ASP A 47 6.15 -28.92 12.52
C ASP A 47 4.69 -28.95 12.03
N ASN A 48 4.46 -28.54 10.78
CA ASN A 48 3.15 -28.56 10.14
C ASN A 48 2.96 -29.73 9.16
N ASN A 49 3.88 -30.69 9.15
CA ASN A 49 3.84 -31.88 8.27
C ASN A 49 3.62 -31.54 6.78
N LEU A 50 4.22 -30.43 6.32
CA LEU A 50 4.15 -29.99 4.93
C LEU A 50 5.26 -30.63 4.10
N ASP A 51 4.93 -31.03 2.87
CA ASP A 51 5.96 -31.45 1.92
C ASP A 51 6.80 -30.24 1.48
N ILE A 52 8.04 -30.19 1.93
CA ILE A 52 8.98 -29.11 1.69
C ILE A 52 9.18 -28.78 0.20
N TYR A 53 8.99 -29.76 -0.69
CA TYR A 53 9.14 -29.59 -2.13
C TYR A 53 7.86 -29.07 -2.81
N SER A 54 6.72 -29.13 -2.12
CA SER A 54 5.41 -28.72 -2.67
C SER A 54 5.04 -27.30 -2.31
N VAL A 55 5.59 -26.72 -1.22
CA VAL A 55 5.24 -25.38 -0.78
C VAL A 55 5.64 -24.33 -1.81
N LYS A 56 4.65 -23.59 -2.28
CA LYS A 56 4.82 -22.50 -3.25
C LYS A 56 4.62 -21.13 -2.59
N GLY A 57 5.28 -20.13 -3.17
CA GLY A 57 5.21 -18.75 -2.69
C GLY A 57 5.77 -17.76 -3.70
N SER A 58 6.09 -16.56 -3.22
CA SER A 58 6.74 -15.53 -4.02
C SER A 58 8.23 -15.86 -4.25
N TYR A 59 8.85 -15.15 -5.18
CA TYR A 59 10.29 -15.23 -5.43
C TYR A 59 11.16 -14.95 -4.19
N ALA A 60 10.61 -14.31 -3.16
CA ALA A 60 11.30 -13.99 -1.91
C ALA A 60 10.89 -14.92 -0.74
N GLY A 61 10.15 -15.98 -1.02
CA GLY A 61 9.74 -16.99 -0.04
C GLY A 61 8.54 -16.58 0.83
N ALA A 62 7.76 -15.56 0.43
CA ALA A 62 6.49 -15.25 1.06
C ALA A 62 5.40 -16.23 0.58
N MET A 63 4.59 -16.77 1.50
CA MET A 63 3.71 -17.89 1.22
C MET A 63 2.31 -17.72 1.82
N GLY A 64 1.36 -18.49 1.29
CA GLY A 64 -0.03 -18.54 1.72
C GLY A 64 -0.85 -17.29 1.41
N TYR A 65 -2.07 -17.24 1.89
CA TYR A 65 -3.01 -16.13 1.67
C TYR A 65 -2.48 -14.79 2.20
N GLY A 66 -1.76 -14.80 3.31
CA GLY A 66 -1.17 -13.61 3.94
C GLY A 66 0.19 -13.22 3.40
N GLN A 67 0.81 -14.05 2.54
CA GLN A 67 2.20 -13.85 2.07
C GLN A 67 3.20 -13.66 3.23
N PHE A 68 3.09 -14.52 4.24
CA PHE A 68 4.02 -14.54 5.35
C PHE A 68 5.34 -15.19 4.93
N ILE A 69 6.47 -14.61 5.35
CA ILE A 69 7.77 -15.30 5.32
C ILE A 69 7.82 -16.32 6.46
N SER A 70 8.75 -17.24 6.42
CA SER A 70 8.84 -18.37 7.38
C SER A 70 8.86 -17.90 8.84
N SER A 71 9.62 -16.85 9.13
CA SER A 71 9.69 -16.28 10.48
C SER A 71 8.37 -15.68 10.94
N SER A 72 7.65 -15.02 10.05
CA SER A 72 6.36 -14.44 10.37
C SER A 72 5.29 -15.50 10.56
N TYR A 73 5.33 -16.58 9.76
CA TYR A 73 4.43 -17.71 9.94
C TYR A 73 4.59 -18.32 11.34
N LEU A 74 5.82 -18.68 11.72
CA LEU A 74 6.11 -19.27 13.02
C LEU A 74 5.78 -18.36 14.21
N ALA A 75 5.86 -17.05 14.04
CA ALA A 75 5.66 -16.09 15.12
C ALA A 75 4.21 -15.61 15.27
N TYR A 76 3.44 -15.58 14.18
CA TYR A 76 2.16 -14.85 14.16
C TYR A 76 0.99 -15.66 13.64
N ALA A 77 1.21 -16.85 13.04
CA ALA A 77 0.10 -17.70 12.61
C ALA A 77 -0.70 -18.17 13.80
N ILE A 78 -2.03 -18.12 13.69
CA ILE A 78 -2.96 -18.62 14.70
C ILE A 78 -4.02 -19.48 14.02
N ASP A 79 -4.46 -20.48 14.74
CA ASP A 79 -5.66 -21.25 14.46
C ASP A 79 -6.87 -20.38 14.85
N TYR A 80 -7.53 -19.76 13.90
CA TYR A 80 -8.64 -18.86 14.15
C TYR A 80 -10.00 -19.55 13.98
N ASP A 81 -10.08 -20.58 13.15
CA ASP A 81 -11.30 -21.37 12.96
C ASP A 81 -11.45 -22.51 14.00
N GLY A 82 -10.40 -22.80 14.78
CA GLY A 82 -10.45 -23.72 15.92
C GLY A 82 -10.32 -25.20 15.55
N ASP A 83 -9.75 -25.49 14.37
CA ASP A 83 -9.54 -26.86 13.92
C ASP A 83 -8.27 -27.52 14.48
N SER A 84 -7.53 -26.82 15.31
CA SER A 84 -6.25 -27.19 15.94
C SER A 84 -5.04 -27.09 15.01
N TYR A 85 -5.17 -26.38 13.90
CA TYR A 85 -4.09 -26.19 12.92
C TYR A 85 -4.13 -24.76 12.33
N ALA A 86 -3.05 -24.01 12.36
CA ALA A 86 -2.96 -22.69 11.76
C ALA A 86 -2.62 -22.81 10.25
N ASP A 87 -3.63 -22.97 9.40
CA ASP A 87 -3.45 -23.19 7.95
C ASP A 87 -3.55 -21.88 7.15
N LEU A 88 -2.41 -21.27 6.87
CA LEU A 88 -2.35 -20.06 6.03
C LEU A 88 -2.43 -20.34 4.52
N PHE A 89 -2.50 -21.61 4.10
CA PHE A 89 -2.60 -21.99 2.69
C PHE A 89 -4.03 -22.34 2.28
N GLY A 90 -4.80 -23.00 3.14
CA GLY A 90 -6.15 -23.49 2.87
C GLY A 90 -7.26 -22.75 3.62
N SER A 91 -7.00 -22.27 4.86
CA SER A 91 -7.98 -21.54 5.67
C SER A 91 -7.83 -20.02 5.46
N LYS A 92 -8.89 -19.37 4.96
CA LYS A 92 -8.95 -17.91 4.89
C LYS A 92 -9.15 -17.29 6.25
N GLU A 93 -9.87 -17.97 7.11
CA GLU A 93 -10.17 -17.61 8.49
C GLU A 93 -8.85 -17.46 9.27
N ASP A 94 -8.00 -18.46 9.22
CA ASP A 94 -6.68 -18.44 9.87
C ASP A 94 -5.79 -17.37 9.29
N ALA A 95 -5.80 -17.22 7.96
CA ALA A 95 -4.98 -16.20 7.32
C ALA A 95 -5.42 -14.77 7.73
N ILE A 96 -6.73 -14.51 7.83
CA ILE A 96 -7.26 -13.22 8.30
C ILE A 96 -6.92 -13.03 9.78
N GLY A 97 -7.17 -14.04 10.62
CA GLY A 97 -6.85 -14.02 12.03
C GLY A 97 -5.35 -13.79 12.27
N SER A 98 -4.49 -14.47 11.53
CA SER A 98 -3.04 -14.32 11.63
C SER A 98 -2.54 -12.93 11.21
N ILE A 99 -3.14 -12.33 10.16
CA ILE A 99 -2.83 -10.95 9.78
C ILE A 99 -3.27 -9.98 10.88
N ALA A 100 -4.47 -10.18 11.46
CA ALA A 100 -4.95 -9.36 12.56
C ALA A 100 -4.06 -9.50 13.80
N ASN A 101 -3.62 -10.72 14.12
CA ASN A 101 -2.67 -10.99 15.20
C ASN A 101 -1.33 -10.27 14.96
N TYR A 102 -0.80 -10.34 13.73
CA TYR A 102 0.41 -9.60 13.33
C TYR A 102 0.25 -8.11 13.59
N LEU A 103 -0.83 -7.50 13.11
CA LEU A 103 -1.07 -6.07 13.26
C LEU A 103 -1.21 -5.68 14.74
N SER A 104 -1.95 -6.47 15.54
CA SER A 104 -2.13 -6.28 16.98
C SER A 104 -0.80 -6.26 17.72
N ILE A 105 0.07 -7.27 17.49
CA ILE A 105 1.40 -7.36 18.10
C ILE A 105 2.29 -6.19 17.67
N HIS A 106 2.07 -5.64 16.47
CA HIS A 106 2.84 -4.52 15.95
C HIS A 106 2.25 -3.14 16.27
N GLY A 107 1.29 -3.07 17.19
CA GLY A 107 0.77 -1.82 17.75
C GLY A 107 -0.46 -1.27 17.05
N TRP A 108 -1.29 -2.15 16.46
CA TRP A 108 -2.60 -1.75 15.97
C TRP A 108 -3.48 -1.26 17.12
N ASN A 109 -4.07 -0.09 16.96
CA ASN A 109 -5.00 0.53 17.88
C ASN A 109 -6.40 0.59 17.24
N THR A 110 -7.39 -0.09 17.81
CA THR A 110 -8.76 -0.14 17.28
C THR A 110 -9.50 1.19 17.37
N GLU A 111 -9.04 2.11 18.24
CA GLU A 111 -9.64 3.43 18.43
C GLU A 111 -9.01 4.51 17.54
N ALA A 112 -7.94 4.19 16.81
CA ALA A 112 -7.23 5.15 15.98
C ALA A 112 -7.54 4.95 14.49
N ASP A 113 -7.63 6.05 13.76
CA ASP A 113 -7.66 6.02 12.30
C ASP A 113 -6.32 5.47 11.73
N ILE A 114 -6.32 5.02 10.48
CA ILE A 114 -5.08 4.63 9.78
C ILE A 114 -4.30 5.86 9.35
N VAL A 115 -5.01 6.88 8.85
CA VAL A 115 -4.45 8.16 8.42
C VAL A 115 -5.40 9.31 8.78
N LEU A 116 -4.83 10.47 9.04
CA LEU A 116 -5.57 11.72 9.19
C LEU A 116 -5.38 12.57 7.93
N LYS A 117 -6.48 12.97 7.28
CA LYS A 117 -6.44 13.89 6.15
C LYS A 117 -6.20 15.31 6.65
N ILE A 118 -5.21 16.00 6.07
CA ILE A 118 -4.90 17.38 6.39
C ILE A 118 -5.47 18.27 5.30
N ASP A 119 -6.27 19.27 5.70
CA ASP A 119 -6.63 20.36 4.81
C ASP A 119 -5.44 21.32 4.69
N HIS A 120 -4.93 21.47 3.47
CA HIS A 120 -3.76 22.31 3.16
C HIS A 120 -3.94 23.77 3.60
N ASN A 121 -5.18 24.28 3.63
CA ASN A 121 -5.48 25.66 4.01
C ASN A 121 -5.32 25.92 5.51
N ASN A 122 -5.27 24.88 6.34
CA ASN A 122 -5.20 24.95 7.79
C ASN A 122 -3.82 24.62 8.40
N VAL A 123 -2.85 24.20 7.58
CA VAL A 123 -1.51 23.84 8.06
C VAL A 123 -0.67 25.10 8.27
N ARG A 124 -0.89 25.83 9.37
CA ARG A 124 -0.07 26.97 9.76
C ARG A 124 1.16 26.64 10.62
N LYS A 125 1.28 25.40 11.11
CA LYS A 125 2.46 24.93 11.88
C LYS A 125 2.71 23.44 11.62
N PRO A 126 3.97 22.98 11.56
CA PRO A 126 4.26 21.57 11.54
C PRO A 126 3.76 20.97 12.87
N TYR A 127 2.88 19.98 12.80
CA TYR A 127 2.55 19.15 13.95
C TYR A 127 3.78 18.35 14.32
N ASN A 128 4.26 18.54 15.54
CA ASN A 128 5.33 17.74 16.11
C ASN A 128 4.69 16.43 16.62
N LEU A 129 4.54 15.47 15.72
CA LEU A 129 4.10 14.12 16.04
C LEU A 129 5.37 13.27 16.16
N ASP A 130 5.91 13.13 17.34
CA ASP A 130 7.00 12.23 17.76
C ASP A 130 7.76 11.48 16.62
N GLY A 131 8.28 12.25 15.67
CA GLY A 131 9.26 11.79 14.68
C GLY A 131 8.76 11.02 13.47
N LYS A 132 7.46 10.82 13.24
CA LYS A 132 6.95 10.02 12.12
C LYS A 132 5.91 10.73 11.26
N PHE A 133 6.27 11.87 10.72
CA PHE A 133 5.52 12.50 9.65
C PHE A 133 5.82 11.78 8.34
N ILE A 134 4.82 11.12 7.75
CA ILE A 134 4.92 10.53 6.42
C ILE A 134 4.00 11.34 5.50
N PRO A 135 4.53 12.29 4.73
CA PRO A 135 3.75 12.99 3.72
C PRO A 135 3.44 12.00 2.60
N VAL A 136 2.20 11.59 2.48
CA VAL A 136 1.73 10.84 1.31
C VAL A 136 1.05 11.80 0.36
N LYS A 137 1.68 12.06 -0.78
CA LYS A 137 1.11 12.84 -1.86
C LYS A 137 0.28 11.91 -2.73
N LEU A 138 -1.04 11.99 -2.64
CA LEU A 138 -1.94 11.37 -3.60
C LEU A 138 -2.41 12.44 -4.58
N GLU A 139 -2.05 12.29 -5.85
CA GLU A 139 -2.66 13.03 -6.95
C GLU A 139 -4.01 12.38 -7.27
N GLN A 140 -5.05 12.72 -6.53
CA GLN A 140 -6.42 12.48 -6.93
C GLN A 140 -6.95 13.80 -7.49
N GLY A 141 -6.75 14.02 -8.79
CA GLY A 141 -7.40 15.10 -9.50
C GLY A 141 -8.80 14.66 -9.91
N GLU A 142 -9.83 15.15 -9.24
CA GLU A 142 -11.12 15.28 -9.88
C GLU A 142 -10.97 16.25 -11.05
N ASP A 143 -11.60 15.92 -12.20
CA ASP A 143 -11.61 16.80 -13.35
C ASP A 143 -12.43 18.05 -12.99
N ILE A 144 -11.75 19.14 -12.66
CA ILE A 144 -12.37 20.44 -12.38
C ILE A 144 -12.42 21.21 -13.70
N PHE A 145 -13.61 21.68 -14.07
CA PHE A 145 -13.82 22.49 -15.26
C PHE A 145 -14.01 23.94 -14.90
N TYR A 146 -13.36 24.82 -15.62
CA TYR A 146 -13.56 26.27 -15.57
C TYR A 146 -14.29 26.73 -16.82
N GLU A 147 -15.32 27.55 -16.67
CA GLU A 147 -16.03 28.14 -17.80
C GLU A 147 -15.42 29.52 -18.10
N ILE A 148 -14.87 29.67 -19.29
CA ILE A 148 -14.15 30.88 -19.74
C ILE A 148 -15.10 32.06 -19.77
N GLN A 149 -14.73 33.14 -19.10
CA GLN A 149 -15.48 34.40 -19.05
C GLN A 149 -14.96 35.39 -20.09
N ASN A 150 -15.78 36.40 -20.42
CA ASN A 150 -15.34 37.48 -21.30
C ASN A 150 -14.16 38.22 -20.67
N GLY A 151 -13.06 38.36 -21.39
CA GLY A 151 -11.83 39.01 -20.93
C GLY A 151 -10.80 38.11 -20.28
N ASP A 152 -11.09 36.83 -20.11
CA ASP A 152 -10.10 35.86 -19.62
C ASP A 152 -8.96 35.65 -20.59
N THR A 153 -7.80 35.35 -20.04
CA THR A 153 -6.65 34.82 -20.79
C THR A 153 -6.22 33.49 -20.21
N LEU A 154 -5.72 32.56 -21.06
CA LEU A 154 -5.21 31.27 -20.56
C LEU A 154 -4.08 31.45 -19.56
N SER A 155 -3.27 32.50 -19.69
CA SER A 155 -2.19 32.80 -18.76
C SER A 155 -2.71 33.15 -17.37
N GLN A 156 -3.79 33.96 -17.29
CA GLN A 156 -4.41 34.33 -16.03
C GLN A 156 -5.12 33.14 -15.40
N ILE A 157 -5.90 32.37 -16.19
CA ILE A 157 -6.55 31.16 -15.73
C ILE A 157 -5.53 30.14 -15.19
N ALA A 158 -4.39 29.97 -15.86
CA ALA A 158 -3.33 29.09 -15.40
C ALA A 158 -2.75 29.58 -14.05
N LEU A 159 -2.47 30.86 -13.94
CA LEU A 159 -1.92 31.48 -12.72
C LEU A 159 -2.89 31.33 -11.53
N ASP A 160 -4.17 31.64 -11.74
CA ASP A 160 -5.22 31.59 -10.71
C ASP A 160 -5.47 30.14 -10.20
N ASN A 161 -5.06 29.15 -11.00
CA ASN A 161 -5.19 27.73 -10.67
C ASN A 161 -3.87 27.05 -10.36
N ASP A 162 -2.79 27.81 -10.04
CA ASP A 162 -1.45 27.28 -9.73
C ASP A 162 -0.89 26.32 -10.78
N MET A 163 -1.19 26.58 -12.06
CA MET A 163 -0.74 25.78 -13.21
C MET A 163 0.23 26.57 -14.07
N ARG A 164 1.10 25.84 -14.78
CA ARG A 164 1.86 26.43 -15.89
C ARG A 164 0.94 26.56 -17.10
N LEU A 165 1.08 27.65 -17.86
CA LEU A 165 0.32 27.84 -19.10
C LEU A 165 0.47 26.63 -20.06
N SER A 166 1.67 26.12 -20.20
CA SER A 166 1.94 24.94 -21.04
C SER A 166 1.24 23.67 -20.58
N GLU A 167 1.03 23.51 -19.28
CA GLU A 167 0.28 22.38 -18.68
C GLU A 167 -1.21 22.54 -18.95
N LEU A 168 -1.77 23.73 -18.76
CA LEU A 168 -3.18 24.02 -19.04
C LEU A 168 -3.50 23.81 -20.52
N MET A 169 -2.64 24.31 -21.43
CA MET A 169 -2.80 24.13 -22.87
C MET A 169 -2.74 22.64 -23.27
N LYS A 170 -1.76 21.90 -22.75
CA LYS A 170 -1.62 20.46 -23.01
C LYS A 170 -2.82 19.66 -22.50
N LEU A 171 -3.32 19.99 -21.30
CA LEU A 171 -4.46 19.31 -20.66
C LEU A 171 -5.75 19.46 -21.47
N ASN A 172 -5.89 20.58 -22.20
CA ASN A 172 -7.07 20.90 -22.99
C ASN A 172 -6.85 20.79 -24.51
N GLU A 173 -5.70 20.28 -24.95
CA GLU A 173 -5.32 20.18 -26.37
C GLU A 173 -5.36 21.51 -27.13
N ILE A 174 -5.16 22.64 -26.41
CA ILE A 174 -5.16 23.97 -26.98
C ILE A 174 -3.79 24.23 -27.63
N LYS A 175 -3.80 24.57 -28.93
CA LYS A 175 -2.57 24.83 -29.70
C LYS A 175 -2.20 26.29 -29.72
N ASP A 176 -3.19 27.19 -29.71
CA ASP A 176 -2.98 28.64 -29.71
C ASP A 176 -3.56 29.23 -28.42
N LYS A 177 -2.70 29.94 -27.66
CA LYS A 177 -3.08 30.58 -26.39
C LYS A 177 -4.14 31.68 -26.54
N ASP A 178 -4.26 32.24 -27.76
CA ASP A 178 -5.14 33.36 -28.07
C ASP A 178 -6.51 32.87 -28.62
N GLU A 179 -6.66 31.56 -28.84
CA GLU A 179 -7.91 30.93 -29.30
C GLU A 179 -8.85 30.58 -28.14
N LEU A 180 -9.30 31.64 -27.42
CA LEU A 180 -10.25 31.52 -26.32
C LEU A 180 -11.66 31.90 -26.75
N MET A 181 -12.62 31.06 -26.42
CA MET A 181 -14.05 31.36 -26.60
C MET A 181 -14.73 31.42 -25.22
N ALA A 182 -15.34 32.56 -24.89
CA ALA A 182 -16.17 32.69 -23.73
C ALA A 182 -17.32 31.67 -23.75
N GLY A 183 -17.64 31.08 -22.60
CA GLY A 183 -18.62 30.02 -22.44
C GLY A 183 -18.06 28.61 -22.69
N LYS A 184 -16.85 28.46 -23.24
CA LYS A 184 -16.20 27.16 -23.36
C LYS A 184 -15.69 26.70 -21.99
N LYS A 185 -15.93 25.41 -21.66
CA LYS A 185 -15.38 24.79 -20.46
C LYS A 185 -14.03 24.18 -20.75
N ILE A 186 -13.04 24.54 -19.97
CA ILE A 186 -11.71 23.97 -20.01
C ILE A 186 -11.42 23.24 -18.71
N LYS A 187 -10.66 22.17 -18.81
CA LYS A 187 -10.25 21.37 -17.67
C LYS A 187 -9.12 22.10 -16.93
N ILE A 188 -9.32 22.36 -15.65
CA ILE A 188 -8.31 22.90 -14.76
C ILE A 188 -8.02 21.83 -13.71
N ASN A 189 -6.85 21.23 -13.78
CA ASN A 189 -6.39 20.35 -12.71
C ASN A 189 -5.82 21.22 -11.59
N LYS A 190 -6.66 21.57 -10.64
CA LYS A 190 -6.13 21.94 -9.35
C LYS A 190 -5.50 20.67 -8.76
N LYS A 191 -4.18 20.56 -8.86
CA LYS A 191 -3.44 19.54 -8.09
C LYS A 191 -3.67 19.87 -6.61
N SER A 192 -4.79 19.44 -6.07
CA SER A 192 -4.97 19.46 -4.63
C SER A 192 -4.03 18.41 -4.08
N ASN A 193 -2.85 18.84 -3.63
CA ASN A 193 -1.99 17.97 -2.85
C ASN A 193 -2.76 17.63 -1.58
N THR A 194 -3.36 16.47 -1.53
CA THR A 194 -3.97 15.96 -0.31
C THR A 194 -2.84 15.36 0.52
N TYR A 195 -2.62 15.91 1.69
CA TYR A 195 -1.64 15.39 2.63
C TYR A 195 -2.34 14.53 3.67
N PHE A 196 -1.71 13.45 4.04
CA PHE A 196 -2.15 12.59 5.12
C PHE A 196 -1.04 12.46 6.16
N ILE A 197 -1.43 12.35 7.42
CA ILE A 197 -0.56 11.96 8.51
C ILE A 197 -0.85 10.49 8.80
N GLY A 198 0.16 9.62 8.69
CA GLY A 198 0.05 8.24 9.13
C GLY A 198 0.06 8.17 10.67
N THR A 199 -0.89 7.44 11.22
CA THR A 199 -0.98 7.13 12.65
C THR A 199 -0.15 5.90 13.02
N GLU A 200 -0.26 5.43 14.28
CA GLU A 200 0.30 4.14 14.68
C GLU A 200 -0.21 2.96 13.84
N ASN A 201 -1.46 3.00 13.38
CA ASN A 201 -2.04 1.96 12.52
C ASN A 201 -1.39 1.94 11.13
N PHE A 202 -1.10 3.12 10.57
CA PHE A 202 -0.31 3.20 9.34
C PHE A 202 1.07 2.58 9.51
N VAL A 203 1.72 2.85 10.66
CA VAL A 203 3.02 2.26 11.00
C VAL A 203 2.92 0.74 11.14
N ALA A 204 1.87 0.20 11.79
CA ALA A 204 1.65 -1.23 11.92
C ALA A 204 1.55 -1.91 10.54
N ILE A 205 0.80 -1.30 9.60
CA ILE A 205 0.70 -1.80 8.22
C ILE A 205 2.06 -1.76 7.51
N THR A 206 2.87 -0.70 7.71
CA THR A 206 4.21 -0.62 7.08
C THR A 206 5.20 -1.62 7.65
N LYS A 207 4.98 -2.18 8.83
CA LYS A 207 5.79 -3.30 9.35
C LYS A 207 5.48 -4.61 8.63
N TYR A 208 4.22 -4.79 8.21
CA TYR A 208 3.82 -5.95 7.41
C TYR A 208 4.44 -5.92 6.01
N ASN A 209 4.35 -4.79 5.35
CA ASN A 209 5.02 -4.55 4.06
C ASN A 209 5.66 -3.16 4.09
N TYR A 210 6.97 -3.11 4.00
CA TYR A 210 7.77 -1.88 4.16
C TYR A 210 7.58 -0.91 2.98
N SER A 211 6.32 -0.46 2.78
CA SER A 211 5.94 0.45 1.71
C SER A 211 4.77 1.35 2.13
N HIS A 212 4.99 2.66 2.06
CA HIS A 212 3.92 3.63 2.30
C HIS A 212 2.79 3.53 1.25
N PHE A 213 3.14 3.23 0.00
CA PHE A 213 2.14 2.97 -1.05
C PHE A 213 1.26 1.79 -0.70
N TYR A 214 1.85 0.71 -0.19
CA TYR A 214 1.10 -0.45 0.27
C TYR A 214 0.10 -0.07 1.36
N ALA A 215 0.55 0.65 2.39
CA ALA A 215 -0.33 1.07 3.49
C ALA A 215 -1.47 1.97 3.00
N MET A 216 -1.22 2.87 2.04
CA MET A 216 -2.27 3.67 1.42
C MET A 216 -3.24 2.86 0.56
N VAL A 217 -2.76 1.84 -0.16
CA VAL A 217 -3.64 0.94 -0.93
C VAL A 217 -4.53 0.14 0.02
N VAL A 218 -4.01 -0.35 1.14
CA VAL A 218 -4.81 -1.02 2.19
C VAL A 218 -5.87 -0.08 2.75
N TYR A 219 -5.50 1.15 3.09
CA TYR A 219 -6.43 2.18 3.57
C TYR A 219 -7.53 2.49 2.56
N ASN A 220 -7.19 2.72 1.30
CA ASN A 220 -8.17 3.01 0.26
C ASN A 220 -9.11 1.84 0.03
N LEU A 221 -8.58 0.60 0.01
CA LEU A 221 -9.40 -0.60 -0.13
C LEU A 221 -10.38 -0.76 1.04
N ALA A 222 -9.93 -0.52 2.27
CA ALA A 222 -10.81 -0.57 3.45
C ALA A 222 -11.97 0.43 3.31
N ARG A 223 -11.66 1.67 2.92
CA ARG A 223 -12.69 2.70 2.69
C ARG A 223 -13.69 2.33 1.58
N GLU A 224 -13.23 1.78 0.47
CA GLU A 224 -14.08 1.29 -0.62
C GLU A 224 -15.04 0.18 -0.15
N LEU A 225 -14.60 -0.63 0.82
CA LEU A 225 -15.40 -1.69 1.44
C LEU A 225 -16.32 -1.17 2.56
N GLY A 226 -16.27 0.11 2.91
CA GLY A 226 -17.09 0.72 3.95
C GLY A 226 -16.59 0.44 5.38
N LEU A 227 -15.31 0.16 5.53
CA LEU A 227 -14.62 -0.11 6.80
C LEU A 227 -13.89 1.14 7.32
#